data_ed4612293e1900e2ca68ed6763d1aac6
#
_entry.id   ed4612293e1900e2ca68ed6763d1aac6
#
_cell.length_a   1.000
_cell.length_b   1.000
_cell.length_c   1.000
_cell.angle_alpha   90.00
_cell.angle_beta   90.00
_cell.angle_gamma   90.00
#
_symmetry.space_group_name_H-M   'P 1'
#
loop_
_entity.id
_entity.type
_entity.pdbx_description
1 polymer ?
#
loop_
_entity_poly.entity_id
_entity_poly.type
_entity_poly.pdbx_seq_one_letter_code
_entity_poly.pdbx_strand_id
1 'polypeptide(L)'
;VGAKTALLSAQDLDQFLEYYVHLAAPVDADIDIAVACSELKSLIKGVGDLAFEIGASTVNVQDNGGPCIDLPLYPIAEMPDSPVIPKDAVPVLLPTSFATFLAHAALSTSSDPTRALLAGVNVSEIGVTATSGQDLYHIALPLQLLPKDIVINYTTALANLKQRWVSLATWTQGDERQLFAIRGEGFTYIASGVNGTYPNWRGVLPSTNEKV
;
A
#
# COMPACT_ATOMS: atom_id res chain seq x y z
N VAL A 1 -2.90 -25.46 20.35
CA VAL A 1 -1.69 -24.92 19.69
C VAL A 1 -1.99 -23.45 19.43
N GLY A 2 -1.35 -22.55 20.20
CA GLY A 2 -1.58 -21.12 20.12
C GLY A 2 -1.20 -20.51 18.77
N ALA A 3 -1.76 -19.34 18.45
CA ALA A 3 -1.46 -18.60 17.24
C ALA A 3 0.01 -18.14 17.24
N LYS A 4 0.69 -18.31 16.12
CA LYS A 4 2.08 -17.86 15.91
C LYS A 4 2.18 -16.63 15.02
N THR A 5 1.08 -16.03 14.67
CA THR A 5 1.01 -14.85 13.83
C THR A 5 0.12 -13.80 14.45
N ALA A 6 0.50 -12.54 14.34
CA ALA A 6 -0.35 -11.40 14.59
C ALA A 6 -0.66 -10.69 13.28
N LEU A 7 -1.85 -10.12 13.18
CA LEU A 7 -2.25 -9.24 12.10
C LEU A 7 -2.13 -7.81 12.60
N LEU A 8 -1.29 -7.02 11.96
CA LEU A 8 -1.21 -5.57 12.17
C LEU A 8 -2.04 -4.90 11.08
N SER A 9 -3.00 -4.09 11.47
CA SER A 9 -3.77 -3.27 10.54
C SER A 9 -3.61 -1.80 10.87
N ALA A 10 -3.47 -0.99 9.82
CA ALA A 10 -3.40 0.47 9.94
C ALA A 10 -4.17 1.10 8.79
N GLN A 11 -4.86 2.20 9.07
CA GLN A 11 -5.64 2.90 8.06
C GLN A 11 -5.69 4.41 8.30
N ASP A 12 -5.90 5.11 7.22
CA ASP A 12 -6.39 6.48 7.17
C ASP A 12 -7.62 6.52 6.23
N LEU A 13 -8.10 7.71 5.86
CA LEU A 13 -9.28 7.84 5.00
C LEU A 13 -9.10 7.25 3.59
N ASP A 14 -7.86 7.16 3.11
CA ASP A 14 -7.53 6.83 1.72
C ASP A 14 -6.76 5.53 1.56
N GLN A 15 -6.14 5.04 2.62
CA GLN A 15 -5.26 3.88 2.59
C GLN A 15 -5.54 2.94 3.76
N PHE A 16 -5.41 1.66 3.49
CA PHE A 16 -5.51 0.58 4.46
C PHE A 16 -4.39 -0.43 4.21
N LEU A 17 -3.72 -0.85 5.28
CA LEU A 17 -2.66 -1.85 5.24
C LEU A 17 -2.91 -2.92 6.29
N GLU A 18 -2.92 -4.16 5.87
CA GLU A 18 -2.78 -5.34 6.73
C GLU A 18 -1.42 -5.98 6.53
N TYR A 19 -0.79 -6.37 7.62
CA TYR A 19 0.51 -7.00 7.61
C TYR A 19 0.59 -8.14 8.63
N TYR A 20 0.98 -9.33 8.16
CA TYR A 20 1.15 -10.50 9.03
C TYR A 20 2.57 -10.54 9.57
N VAL A 21 2.70 -10.61 10.90
CA VAL A 21 3.98 -10.79 11.60
C VAL A 21 4.01 -12.13 12.28
N HIS A 22 5.18 -12.78 12.23
CA HIS A 22 5.42 -13.99 13.02
C HIS A 22 5.76 -13.61 14.46
N LEU A 23 5.12 -14.29 15.40
CA LEU A 23 5.40 -14.13 16.82
C LEU A 23 6.55 -15.07 17.23
N ALA A 24 7.43 -14.60 18.09
CA ALA A 24 8.53 -15.39 18.65
C ALA A 24 8.00 -16.55 19.52
N ALA A 25 6.87 -16.34 20.20
CA ALA A 25 6.18 -17.34 20.98
C ALA A 25 4.68 -17.41 20.60
N PRO A 26 4.04 -18.58 20.69
CA PRO A 26 2.60 -18.69 20.46
C PRO A 26 1.82 -17.95 21.56
N VAL A 27 0.69 -17.37 21.18
CA VAL A 27 -0.28 -16.73 22.08
C VAL A 27 -1.53 -17.60 22.12
N ASP A 28 -2.00 -17.93 23.32
CA ASP A 28 -3.12 -18.86 23.53
C ASP A 28 -4.48 -18.15 23.64
N ALA A 29 -4.56 -16.87 23.32
CA ALA A 29 -5.78 -16.07 23.32
C ALA A 29 -5.91 -15.24 22.04
N ASP A 30 -7.14 -15.07 21.57
CA ASP A 30 -7.48 -14.07 20.56
C ASP A 30 -7.58 -12.72 21.26
N ILE A 31 -6.64 -11.83 20.94
CA ILE A 31 -6.52 -10.52 21.55
C ILE A 31 -6.50 -9.47 20.43
N ASP A 32 -7.46 -8.58 20.46
CA ASP A 32 -7.48 -7.40 19.59
C ASP A 32 -7.17 -6.15 20.41
N ILE A 33 -6.23 -5.34 19.96
CA ILE A 33 -5.88 -4.06 20.58
C ILE A 33 -5.78 -2.96 19.53
N ALA A 34 -6.11 -1.74 19.92
CA ALA A 34 -5.90 -0.54 19.10
C ALA A 34 -5.04 0.47 19.84
N VAL A 35 -4.02 0.99 19.15
CA VAL A 35 -3.11 2.02 19.63
C VAL A 35 -2.96 3.13 18.62
N ALA A 36 -2.60 4.35 19.07
CA ALA A 36 -2.33 5.44 18.16
C ALA A 36 -1.06 5.15 17.33
N CYS A 37 -1.20 5.19 16.01
CA CYS A 37 -0.11 4.91 15.06
C CYS A 37 1.09 5.85 15.24
N SER A 38 0.83 7.13 15.58
CA SER A 38 1.86 8.13 15.82
C SER A 38 2.74 7.82 17.03
N GLU A 39 2.13 7.32 18.10
CA GLU A 39 2.82 6.93 19.32
C GLU A 39 3.68 5.67 19.08
N LEU A 40 3.07 4.62 18.54
CA LEU A 40 3.79 3.39 18.19
C LEU A 40 4.95 3.68 17.23
N LYS A 41 4.73 4.48 16.17
CA LYS A 41 5.77 4.84 15.20
C LYS A 41 6.96 5.55 15.81
N SER A 42 6.78 6.33 16.88
CA SER A 42 7.89 7.01 17.56
C SER A 42 8.81 6.02 18.28
N LEU A 43 8.28 4.88 18.71
CA LEU A 43 8.97 3.87 19.48
C LEU A 43 9.75 2.89 18.59
N ILE A 44 9.20 2.51 17.45
CA ILE A 44 9.74 1.43 16.61
C ILE A 44 10.81 1.89 15.60
N LYS A 45 11.31 3.11 15.70
CA LYS A 45 12.38 3.60 14.84
C LYS A 45 13.70 2.87 15.08
N GLY A 46 14.07 2.00 14.13
CA GLY A 46 15.35 1.29 14.16
C GLY A 46 15.40 0.08 15.09
N VAL A 47 14.25 -0.43 15.48
CA VAL A 47 14.08 -1.52 16.44
C VAL A 47 14.03 -2.87 15.74
N GLY A 48 14.62 -3.90 16.41
CA GLY A 48 14.53 -5.30 15.98
C GLY A 48 13.27 -5.97 16.53
N ASP A 49 13.38 -6.62 17.70
CA ASP A 49 12.28 -7.34 18.32
C ASP A 49 11.55 -6.48 19.34
N LEU A 50 10.22 -6.50 19.30
CA LEU A 50 9.35 -5.83 20.26
C LEU A 50 8.63 -6.85 21.13
N ALA A 51 8.58 -6.61 22.43
CA ALA A 51 7.71 -7.30 23.36
C ALA A 51 6.50 -6.41 23.68
N PHE A 52 5.31 -7.02 23.67
CA PHE A 52 4.05 -6.37 24.02
C PHE A 52 3.45 -7.07 25.23
N GLU A 53 3.24 -6.32 26.31
CA GLU A 53 2.51 -6.80 27.49
C GLU A 53 1.18 -6.03 27.56
N ILE A 54 0.08 -6.76 27.39
CA ILE A 54 -1.25 -6.18 27.22
C ILE A 54 -1.94 -6.12 28.58
N GLY A 55 -2.21 -4.91 29.06
CA GLY A 55 -2.98 -4.62 30.26
C GLY A 55 -4.46 -4.30 29.94
N ALA A 56 -5.20 -3.88 30.95
CA ALA A 56 -6.62 -3.58 30.80
C ALA A 56 -6.91 -2.28 30.00
N SER A 57 -6.04 -1.27 30.09
CA SER A 57 -6.21 0.05 29.45
C SER A 57 -4.96 0.55 28.74
N THR A 58 -3.86 -0.14 28.90
CA THR A 58 -2.58 0.19 28.29
C THR A 58 -1.90 -1.06 27.74
N VAL A 59 -1.06 -0.90 26.73
CA VAL A 59 -0.11 -1.90 26.32
C VAL A 59 1.29 -1.39 26.61
N ASN A 60 2.07 -2.18 27.33
CA ASN A 60 3.48 -1.91 27.58
C ASN A 60 4.28 -2.44 26.39
N VAL A 61 5.08 -1.58 25.77
CA VAL A 61 5.92 -1.92 24.62
C VAL A 61 7.39 -1.78 25.05
N GLN A 62 8.16 -2.83 24.82
CA GLN A 62 9.58 -2.88 25.15
C GLN A 62 10.40 -3.34 23.96
N ASP A 63 11.50 -2.65 23.68
CA ASP A 63 12.51 -3.01 22.68
C ASP A 63 13.68 -3.73 23.34
N ASN A 64 13.91 -5.00 23.01
CA ASN A 64 15.11 -5.78 23.37
C ASN A 64 15.68 -5.52 24.79
N GLY A 65 14.81 -5.37 25.79
CA GLY A 65 15.22 -5.05 27.16
C GLY A 65 15.54 -3.57 27.40
N GLY A 66 15.21 -2.70 26.47
CA GLY A 66 15.20 -1.24 26.63
C GLY A 66 14.11 -0.75 27.60
N PRO A 67 13.90 0.56 27.69
CA PRO A 67 12.85 1.10 28.54
C PRO A 67 11.47 0.65 28.05
N CYS A 68 10.61 0.31 29.00
CA CYS A 68 9.20 0.04 28.75
C CYS A 68 8.44 1.34 28.55
N ILE A 69 7.54 1.38 27.59
CA ILE A 69 6.67 2.51 27.32
C ILE A 69 5.23 2.04 27.30
N ASP A 70 4.38 2.69 28.09
CA ASP A 70 2.96 2.41 28.13
C ASP A 70 2.22 3.24 27.09
N LEU A 71 1.52 2.56 26.17
CA LEU A 71 0.63 3.18 25.19
C LEU A 71 -0.82 2.98 25.63
N PRO A 72 -1.66 4.01 25.55
CA PRO A 72 -3.08 3.87 25.83
C PRO A 72 -3.76 2.97 24.79
N LEU A 73 -4.68 2.13 25.25
CA LEU A 73 -5.55 1.33 24.38
C LEU A 73 -6.80 2.13 24.04
N TYR A 74 -7.18 2.07 22.77
CA TYR A 74 -8.42 2.67 22.25
C TYR A 74 -9.49 1.60 22.07
N PRO A 75 -10.79 1.96 22.19
CA PRO A 75 -11.88 1.02 21.99
C PRO A 75 -11.87 0.49 20.53
N ILE A 76 -11.82 -0.83 20.38
CA ILE A 76 -11.88 -1.46 19.05
C ILE A 76 -13.16 -1.09 18.29
N ALA A 77 -14.27 -0.92 19.00
CA ALA A 77 -15.56 -0.54 18.41
C ALA A 77 -15.57 0.86 17.74
N GLU A 78 -14.58 1.70 18.04
CA GLU A 78 -14.41 3.01 17.40
C GLU A 78 -13.52 2.96 16.16
N MET A 79 -12.88 1.80 15.89
CA MET A 79 -12.07 1.63 14.70
C MET A 79 -12.98 1.48 13.48
N PRO A 80 -12.66 2.17 12.36
CA PRO A 80 -13.39 1.98 11.12
C PRO A 80 -13.28 0.53 10.63
N ASP A 81 -14.33 0.04 9.98
CA ASP A 81 -14.32 -1.28 9.38
C ASP A 81 -13.23 -1.41 8.31
N SER A 82 -12.58 -2.57 8.26
CA SER A 82 -11.61 -2.89 7.22
C SER A 82 -12.28 -2.91 5.85
N PRO A 83 -11.70 -2.26 4.83
CA PRO A 83 -12.27 -2.29 3.50
C PRO A 83 -12.28 -3.72 2.93
N VAL A 84 -13.41 -4.11 2.34
CA VAL A 84 -13.59 -5.44 1.77
C VAL A 84 -13.28 -5.40 0.27
N ILE A 85 -12.38 -6.27 -0.18
CA ILE A 85 -12.15 -6.49 -1.61
C ILE A 85 -13.35 -7.27 -2.17
N PRO A 86 -14.08 -6.74 -3.16
CA PRO A 86 -15.22 -7.43 -3.74
C PRO A 86 -14.82 -8.77 -4.35
N LYS A 87 -15.73 -9.74 -4.31
CA LYS A 87 -15.47 -11.10 -4.84
C LYS A 87 -15.30 -11.12 -6.37
N ASP A 88 -15.84 -10.14 -7.05
CA ASP A 88 -15.76 -9.94 -8.50
C ASP A 88 -14.53 -9.10 -8.92
N ALA A 89 -13.79 -8.53 -7.97
CA ALA A 89 -12.52 -7.88 -8.25
C ALA A 89 -11.46 -8.93 -8.63
N VAL A 90 -11.19 -9.06 -9.93
CA VAL A 90 -10.26 -10.06 -10.47
C VAL A 90 -8.82 -9.64 -10.23
N PRO A 91 -8.01 -10.42 -9.49
CA PRO A 91 -6.61 -10.11 -9.27
C PRO A 91 -5.77 -10.42 -10.52
N VAL A 92 -4.95 -9.47 -10.92
CA VAL A 92 -3.94 -9.61 -11.97
C VAL A 92 -2.59 -9.94 -11.32
N LEU A 93 -1.91 -10.97 -11.79
CA LEU A 93 -0.58 -11.31 -11.29
C LEU A 93 0.44 -10.25 -11.71
N LEU A 94 1.28 -9.87 -10.76
CA LEU A 94 2.32 -8.88 -10.96
C LEU A 94 3.68 -9.55 -11.23
N PRO A 95 4.46 -9.03 -12.20
CA PRO A 95 5.86 -9.42 -12.32
C PRO A 95 6.64 -9.05 -11.05
N THR A 96 7.68 -9.80 -10.71
CA THR A 96 8.50 -9.57 -9.50
C THR A 96 9.13 -8.18 -9.45
N SER A 97 9.38 -7.58 -10.59
CA SER A 97 9.94 -6.23 -10.75
C SER A 97 8.91 -5.09 -10.70
N PHE A 98 7.61 -5.40 -10.56
CA PHE A 98 6.55 -4.38 -10.62
C PHE A 98 6.73 -3.26 -9.60
N ALA A 99 7.02 -3.60 -8.34
CA ALA A 99 7.25 -2.61 -7.29
C ALA A 99 8.42 -1.66 -7.64
N THR A 100 9.50 -2.21 -8.22
CA THR A 100 10.66 -1.42 -8.68
C THR A 100 10.26 -0.48 -9.82
N PHE A 101 9.49 -0.96 -10.79
CA PHE A 101 9.06 -0.12 -11.91
C PHE A 101 8.08 0.97 -11.48
N LEU A 102 7.18 0.66 -10.53
CA LEU A 102 6.30 1.67 -9.95
C LEU A 102 7.09 2.75 -9.21
N ALA A 103 8.11 2.36 -8.43
CA ALA A 103 9.00 3.28 -7.74
C ALA A 103 9.79 4.18 -8.70
N HIS A 104 10.32 3.61 -9.79
CA HIS A 104 11.02 4.40 -10.82
C HIS A 104 10.07 5.35 -11.54
N ALA A 105 8.87 4.90 -11.90
CA ALA A 105 7.86 5.74 -12.50
C ALA A 105 7.49 6.93 -11.63
N ALA A 106 7.40 6.72 -10.31
CA ALA A 106 7.09 7.77 -9.35
C ALA A 106 8.10 8.95 -9.36
N LEU A 107 9.34 8.72 -9.81
CA LEU A 107 10.33 9.79 -9.96
C LEU A 107 10.00 10.76 -11.11
N SER A 108 9.16 10.34 -12.05
CA SER A 108 8.72 11.15 -13.20
C SER A 108 7.33 11.75 -13.01
N THR A 109 6.75 11.67 -11.81
CA THR A 109 5.44 12.29 -11.51
C THR A 109 5.59 13.80 -11.24
N SER A 110 4.49 14.53 -11.35
CA SER A 110 4.44 15.96 -11.03
C SER A 110 4.49 16.17 -9.52
N SER A 111 5.29 17.14 -9.07
CA SER A 111 5.28 17.63 -7.69
C SER A 111 4.16 18.63 -7.41
N ASP A 112 3.41 19.06 -8.44
CA ASP A 112 2.32 20.02 -8.32
C ASP A 112 1.03 19.29 -7.87
N PRO A 113 0.53 19.53 -6.65
CA PRO A 113 -0.65 18.85 -6.11
C PRO A 113 -1.94 19.23 -6.85
N THR A 114 -1.96 20.33 -7.60
CA THR A 114 -3.14 20.73 -8.40
C THR A 114 -3.30 19.86 -9.64
N ARG A 115 -2.26 19.13 -10.03
CA ARG A 115 -2.22 18.21 -11.17
C ARG A 115 -2.33 16.76 -10.70
N ALA A 116 -3.37 16.42 -9.96
CA ALA A 116 -3.52 15.15 -9.25
C ALA A 116 -3.23 13.91 -10.12
N LEU A 117 -3.71 13.88 -11.37
CA LEU A 117 -3.46 12.76 -12.30
C LEU A 117 -1.99 12.61 -12.66
N LEU A 118 -1.25 13.72 -12.79
CA LEU A 118 0.19 13.69 -13.09
C LEU A 118 1.05 13.47 -11.84
N ALA A 119 0.50 13.70 -10.64
CA ALA A 119 1.13 13.37 -9.39
C ALA A 119 1.11 11.86 -9.07
N GLY A 120 0.31 11.09 -9.81
CA GLY A 120 0.23 9.64 -9.69
C GLY A 120 0.87 8.91 -10.87
N VAL A 121 1.03 7.60 -10.70
CA VAL A 121 1.54 6.66 -11.69
C VAL A 121 0.38 5.92 -12.32
N ASN A 122 0.24 6.00 -13.64
CA ASN A 122 -0.77 5.26 -14.38
C ASN A 122 -0.34 3.81 -14.58
N VAL A 123 -1.17 2.89 -14.14
CA VAL A 123 -1.04 1.44 -14.37
C VAL A 123 -2.16 1.02 -15.30
N SER A 124 -1.80 0.44 -16.42
CA SER A 124 -2.70 0.00 -17.48
C SER A 124 -2.40 -1.43 -17.93
N GLU A 125 -3.24 -2.00 -18.78
CA GLU A 125 -3.01 -3.33 -19.37
C GLU A 125 -1.67 -3.47 -20.12
N ILE A 126 -1.13 -2.34 -20.60
CA ILE A 126 0.13 -2.31 -21.37
C ILE A 126 1.35 -1.98 -20.52
N GLY A 127 1.19 -1.59 -19.28
CA GLY A 127 2.32 -1.29 -18.39
C GLY A 127 2.12 -0.11 -17.45
N VAL A 128 3.25 0.44 -17.03
CA VAL A 128 3.35 1.51 -16.03
C VAL A 128 3.85 2.78 -16.72
N THR A 129 3.17 3.89 -16.50
CA THR A 129 3.49 5.19 -17.11
C THR A 129 3.40 6.30 -16.08
N ALA A 130 4.35 7.23 -16.10
CA ALA A 130 4.27 8.47 -15.33
C ALA A 130 4.83 9.63 -16.15
N THR A 131 4.30 10.83 -15.92
CA THR A 131 4.82 12.05 -16.53
C THR A 131 4.55 13.27 -15.65
N SER A 132 5.54 14.16 -15.56
CA SER A 132 5.40 15.47 -14.95
C SER A 132 4.86 16.52 -15.94
N GLY A 133 4.82 16.17 -17.24
CA GLY A 133 4.60 17.08 -18.36
C GLY A 133 5.90 17.56 -18.99
N GLN A 134 7.05 17.32 -18.36
CA GLN A 134 8.41 17.59 -18.88
C GLN A 134 9.17 16.28 -19.11
N ASP A 135 9.00 15.34 -18.21
CA ASP A 135 9.59 14.01 -18.25
C ASP A 135 8.50 12.98 -18.49
N LEU A 136 8.84 11.89 -19.16
CA LEU A 136 7.98 10.73 -19.37
C LEU A 136 8.75 9.45 -19.06
N TYR A 137 8.19 8.65 -18.16
CA TYR A 137 8.60 7.27 -17.92
C TYR A 137 7.53 6.31 -18.42
N HIS A 138 7.91 5.33 -19.21
CA HIS A 138 7.03 4.24 -19.61
C HIS A 138 7.80 2.93 -19.63
N ILE A 139 7.23 1.90 -19.01
CA ILE A 139 7.70 0.52 -19.12
C ILE A 139 6.54 -0.37 -19.55
N ALA A 140 6.74 -1.08 -20.65
CA ALA A 140 5.76 -2.04 -21.12
C ALA A 140 5.78 -3.29 -20.24
N LEU A 141 4.64 -3.58 -19.62
CA LEU A 141 4.40 -4.77 -18.83
C LEU A 141 3.04 -5.33 -19.27
N PRO A 142 2.98 -6.58 -19.71
CA PRO A 142 1.71 -7.19 -20.11
C PRO A 142 0.89 -7.55 -18.86
N LEU A 143 0.24 -6.56 -18.28
CA LEU A 143 -0.72 -6.73 -17.19
C LEU A 143 -2.08 -7.14 -17.79
N GLN A 144 -2.07 -8.26 -18.50
CA GLN A 144 -3.28 -8.81 -19.12
C GLN A 144 -4.37 -8.99 -18.06
N LEU A 145 -5.59 -8.55 -18.41
CA LEU A 145 -6.79 -8.61 -17.58
C LEU A 145 -6.92 -7.48 -16.54
N LEU A 146 -6.12 -6.42 -16.58
CA LEU A 146 -6.45 -5.23 -15.80
C LEU A 146 -7.71 -4.59 -16.41
N PRO A 147 -8.87 -4.61 -15.73
CA PRO A 147 -10.15 -4.27 -16.34
C PRO A 147 -10.27 -2.78 -16.68
N LYS A 148 -9.50 -1.94 -16.02
CA LYS A 148 -9.46 -0.49 -16.21
C LYS A 148 -8.14 0.07 -15.73
N ASP A 149 -7.63 1.06 -16.44
CA ASP A 149 -6.47 1.84 -16.02
C ASP A 149 -6.70 2.46 -14.63
N ILE A 150 -5.66 2.46 -13.81
CA ILE A 150 -5.71 3.08 -12.51
C ILE A 150 -4.50 3.99 -12.28
N VAL A 151 -4.74 5.15 -11.69
CA VAL A 151 -3.67 6.06 -11.30
C VAL A 151 -3.39 5.90 -9.82
N ILE A 152 -2.19 5.44 -9.49
CA ILE A 152 -1.73 5.11 -8.14
C ILE A 152 -0.85 6.24 -7.61
N ASN A 153 -1.22 6.83 -6.48
CA ASN A 153 -0.31 7.69 -5.74
C ASN A 153 0.76 6.82 -5.05
N TYR A 154 2.03 7.06 -5.39
CA TYR A 154 3.14 6.33 -4.79
C TYR A 154 3.48 6.90 -3.42
N THR A 155 2.85 6.36 -2.39
CA THR A 155 2.95 6.83 -1.02
C THR A 155 4.16 6.26 -0.29
N THR A 156 4.51 6.86 0.86
CA THR A 156 5.54 6.33 1.77
C THR A 156 5.20 4.92 2.25
N ALA A 157 3.90 4.60 2.41
CA ALA A 157 3.47 3.25 2.76
C ALA A 157 3.91 2.24 1.69
N LEU A 158 3.58 2.50 0.41
CA LEU A 158 4.01 1.64 -0.70
C LEU A 158 5.54 1.54 -0.83
N ALA A 159 6.25 2.65 -0.63
CA ALA A 159 7.72 2.69 -0.70
C ALA A 159 8.39 1.81 0.36
N ASN A 160 7.72 1.59 1.50
CA ASN A 160 8.23 0.79 2.62
C ASN A 160 7.83 -0.69 2.55
N LEU A 161 6.91 -1.09 1.66
CA LEU A 161 6.57 -2.49 1.45
C LEU A 161 7.67 -3.19 0.65
N LYS A 162 8.61 -3.82 1.36
CA LYS A 162 9.79 -4.48 0.77
C LYS A 162 9.54 -5.93 0.35
N GLN A 163 8.41 -6.50 0.77
CA GLN A 163 8.02 -7.86 0.44
C GLN A 163 7.64 -7.94 -1.03
N ARG A 164 7.68 -9.16 -1.57
CA ARG A 164 7.26 -9.42 -2.94
C ARG A 164 5.78 -9.10 -3.13
N TRP A 165 5.47 -8.24 -4.10
CA TRP A 165 4.10 -7.97 -4.54
C TRP A 165 3.66 -9.08 -5.50
N VAL A 166 2.48 -9.62 -5.28
CA VAL A 166 1.99 -10.81 -5.99
C VAL A 166 0.88 -10.47 -6.97
N SER A 167 -0.09 -9.67 -6.55
CA SER A 167 -1.23 -9.32 -7.40
C SER A 167 -1.75 -7.93 -7.15
N LEU A 168 -2.38 -7.38 -8.20
CA LEU A 168 -3.14 -6.12 -8.19
C LEU A 168 -4.58 -6.44 -8.57
N ALA A 169 -5.53 -5.96 -7.79
CA ALA A 169 -6.95 -5.96 -8.14
C ALA A 169 -7.48 -4.53 -8.15
N THR A 170 -8.41 -4.22 -9.05
CA THR A 170 -9.04 -2.91 -9.14
C THR A 170 -10.55 -3.07 -9.19
N TRP A 171 -11.27 -2.13 -8.56
CA TRP A 171 -12.74 -2.07 -8.60
C TRP A 171 -13.23 -0.64 -8.43
N THR A 172 -14.52 -0.43 -8.65
CA THR A 172 -15.18 0.84 -8.41
C THR A 172 -16.15 0.69 -7.25
N GLN A 173 -16.10 1.60 -6.30
CA GLN A 173 -17.03 1.65 -5.17
C GLN A 173 -17.93 2.88 -5.32
N GLY A 174 -19.26 2.66 -5.27
CA GLY A 174 -20.24 3.71 -5.57
C GLY A 174 -20.12 4.20 -7.01
N ASP A 175 -20.45 5.48 -7.25
CA ASP A 175 -20.58 5.98 -8.60
C ASP A 175 -19.24 6.26 -9.32
N GLU A 176 -18.17 6.57 -8.57
CA GLU A 176 -16.90 6.98 -9.22
C GLU A 176 -15.62 6.61 -8.47
N ARG A 177 -15.65 6.19 -7.20
CA ARG A 177 -14.42 5.96 -6.44
C ARG A 177 -13.71 4.71 -6.94
N GLN A 178 -12.59 4.90 -7.63
CA GLN A 178 -11.71 3.78 -7.99
C GLN A 178 -10.87 3.36 -6.79
N LEU A 179 -10.86 2.07 -6.52
CA LEU A 179 -10.05 1.44 -5.49
C LEU A 179 -9.15 0.40 -6.10
N PHE A 180 -8.04 0.14 -5.46
CA PHE A 180 -7.16 -0.95 -5.81
C PHE A 180 -6.65 -1.66 -4.56
N ALA A 181 -6.31 -2.94 -4.73
CA ALA A 181 -5.63 -3.72 -3.73
C ALA A 181 -4.35 -4.31 -4.30
N ILE A 182 -3.26 -4.16 -3.58
CA ILE A 182 -2.02 -4.88 -3.83
C ILE A 182 -1.86 -5.93 -2.75
N ARG A 183 -1.77 -7.19 -3.15
CA ARG A 183 -1.44 -8.30 -2.26
C ARG A 183 0.00 -8.72 -2.48
N GLY A 184 0.71 -8.91 -1.40
CA GLY A 184 2.08 -9.39 -1.41
C GLY A 184 2.28 -10.51 -0.41
N GLU A 185 3.54 -10.91 -0.23
CA GLU A 185 3.90 -11.91 0.77
C GLU A 185 3.73 -11.33 2.18
N GLY A 186 2.66 -11.74 2.85
CA GLY A 186 2.34 -11.33 4.21
C GLY A 186 1.68 -9.96 4.35
N PHE A 187 1.19 -9.35 3.27
CA PHE A 187 0.45 -8.08 3.37
C PHE A 187 -0.69 -7.94 2.36
N THR A 188 -1.64 -7.10 2.71
CA THR A 188 -2.66 -6.55 1.81
C THR A 188 -2.69 -5.04 1.97
N TYR A 189 -2.49 -4.31 0.88
CA TYR A 189 -2.60 -2.85 0.84
C TYR A 189 -3.79 -2.47 -0.04
N ILE A 190 -4.69 -1.64 0.47
CA ILE A 190 -5.86 -1.14 -0.26
C ILE A 190 -5.81 0.38 -0.25
N ALA A 191 -6.05 1.02 -1.38
CA ALA A 191 -6.11 2.47 -1.44
C ALA A 191 -7.03 2.98 -2.56
N SER A 192 -7.35 4.27 -2.49
CA SER A 192 -8.04 4.98 -3.55
C SER A 192 -7.07 5.31 -4.68
N GLY A 193 -7.50 5.02 -5.91
CA GLY A 193 -6.85 5.56 -7.10
C GLY A 193 -7.26 7.02 -7.32
N VAL A 194 -6.49 7.75 -8.12
CA VAL A 194 -6.84 9.10 -8.54
C VAL A 194 -7.88 9.01 -9.66
N ASN A 195 -9.04 9.60 -9.43
CA ASN A 195 -10.12 9.61 -10.42
C ASN A 195 -9.79 10.50 -11.62
N GLY A 196 -10.16 10.06 -12.81
CA GLY A 196 -10.01 10.81 -14.04
C GLY A 196 -9.37 10.01 -15.17
N THR A 197 -9.21 10.64 -16.33
CA THR A 197 -8.54 10.05 -17.48
C THR A 197 -7.10 10.53 -17.55
N TYR A 198 -6.15 9.59 -17.49
CA TYR A 198 -4.73 9.92 -17.60
C TYR A 198 -4.43 10.54 -18.98
N PRO A 199 -3.56 11.56 -19.07
CA PRO A 199 -3.25 12.22 -20.33
C PRO A 199 -2.76 11.26 -21.42
N ASN A 200 -3.07 11.57 -22.70
CA ASN A 200 -2.59 10.78 -23.83
C ASN A 200 -1.09 11.01 -24.07
N TRP A 201 -0.26 10.33 -23.28
CA TRP A 201 1.18 10.40 -23.35
C TRP A 201 1.77 9.82 -24.65
N ARG A 202 1.03 8.93 -25.34
CA ARG A 202 1.49 8.36 -26.62
C ARG A 202 1.62 9.42 -27.72
N GLY A 203 0.83 10.47 -27.66
CA GLY A 203 0.86 11.56 -28.63
C GLY A 203 2.14 12.40 -28.58
N VAL A 204 2.93 12.31 -27.50
CA VAL A 204 4.23 13.02 -27.36
C VAL A 204 5.44 12.15 -27.69
N LEU A 205 5.22 10.85 -27.94
CA LEU A 205 6.32 9.98 -28.36
C LEU A 205 6.74 10.34 -29.81
N PRO A 206 8.05 10.38 -30.10
CA PRO A 206 8.54 10.57 -31.46
C PRO A 206 7.95 9.49 -32.39
N SER A 207 7.37 9.89 -33.50
CA SER A 207 6.73 9.00 -34.47
C SER A 207 7.72 8.26 -35.38
N THR A 208 9.01 8.53 -35.25
CA THR A 208 10.04 7.97 -36.14
C THR A 208 11.16 7.28 -35.38
N ASN A 209 11.43 6.04 -35.81
CA ASN A 209 12.76 5.43 -35.71
C ASN A 209 13.73 6.19 -36.66
N GLU A 210 13.98 7.44 -36.46
CA GLU A 210 15.15 8.05 -37.08
C GLU A 210 16.37 7.43 -36.43
N LYS A 211 16.93 6.45 -37.13
CA LYS A 211 18.27 5.96 -36.86
C LYS A 211 19.21 7.14 -37.06
N VAL A 212 19.74 7.67 -35.96
CA VAL A 212 20.94 8.49 -35.99
C VAL A 212 22.14 7.60 -36.20
#